data_76b55c81612baba0a18958b5b6a0fa0d
#
_entry.id   76b55c81612baba0a18958b5b6a0fa0d
#
_cell.length_a   1.000
_cell.length_b   1.000
_cell.length_c   1.000
_cell.angle_alpha   90.00
_cell.angle_beta   90.00
_cell.angle_gamma   90.00
#
_symmetry.space_group_name_H-M   'P 1'
#
loop_
_entity.id
_entity.type
_entity.pdbx_description
1 polymer ?
#
loop_
_entity_poly.entity_id
_entity_poly.type
_entity_poly.pdbx_seq_one_letter_code
_entity_poly.pdbx_strand_id
1 'polypeptide(L)'
;MTTLTSLRRPSFIKPFNLDVRQAAIPIILLLPPLVVGLLVQQQINLVFLIAGVVLMGIGATILSKPQTTTLLVLFIMYANIPVAAKRSFAVPDLLAASFILLLGIPLLHYIVVRRERILVDRNIYLMLAHLGVLLTSAVLSGKTNLSLDRIVTYVLEGYLLYWLILNTIRTRELLHMSIWAIVVAGILMGSLSLIQEVTKDYDNDFAGMAVVDNGVINTGEVNSFGTEIKRNRLSGPIGEKNRYAQVMVVLLPLALMRIWAERRWWVRLIAAGACIPIVAGVLLSFSRGGGVAVAVTFVAMVAMRMIKWWQVLLLVAIGYVVITTVAPDYLYRLSTAADVADLATGNAQDAGGAVRGRATSGLAAFYIFLDYPAFGIGPGQTSKHTREYGNEIGYRKLEGNRRAHNMYLEELADTGLAGFTLLMSIVGLTFLDLVKLRRRWQDSQPVIGYTASGFILAITVYMLTAIFLHLSYMRYFWLLMGLAAAAVRLYSSDEEPDVGSGAVAT
;
A
#
# COMPACT_ATOMS: atom_id res chain seq x y z
N MET A 1 29.82 -12.09 -66.04
CA MET A 1 29.83 -13.54 -66.00
C MET A 1 30.40 -13.94 -64.66
N THR A 2 29.64 -14.54 -63.86
CA THR A 2 29.77 -15.58 -62.83
C THR A 2 28.83 -15.29 -61.66
N THR A 3 27.76 -16.03 -61.66
CA THR A 3 26.70 -16.12 -60.68
C THR A 3 27.23 -16.70 -59.38
N LEU A 4 27.12 -15.97 -58.29
CA LEU A 4 27.33 -16.50 -56.90
C LEU A 4 26.00 -17.06 -56.39
N THR A 5 25.94 -18.37 -56.34
CA THR A 5 24.89 -19.20 -55.75
C THR A 5 24.74 -18.94 -54.25
N SER A 6 23.54 -18.54 -53.84
CA SER A 6 23.14 -18.40 -52.44
C SER A 6 23.09 -19.76 -51.74
N LEU A 7 24.01 -20.03 -50.86
CA LEU A 7 23.98 -21.15 -49.93
C LEU A 7 22.85 -20.91 -48.90
N ARG A 8 21.72 -21.58 -49.05
CA ARG A 8 20.68 -21.75 -48.04
C ARG A 8 21.28 -22.48 -46.83
N ARG A 9 21.34 -21.81 -45.67
CA ARG A 9 21.63 -22.46 -44.37
C ARG A 9 20.46 -23.40 -44.04
N PRO A 10 20.69 -24.66 -43.64
CA PRO A 10 19.64 -25.56 -43.20
C PRO A 10 19.12 -25.07 -41.85
N SER A 11 17.83 -24.79 -41.75
CA SER A 11 17.12 -24.49 -40.53
C SER A 11 16.83 -25.80 -39.75
N PHE A 12 17.79 -26.26 -38.99
CA PHE A 12 17.67 -27.47 -38.13
C PHE A 12 17.32 -27.10 -36.68
N ILE A 13 16.46 -26.17 -36.39
CA ILE A 13 15.79 -26.05 -35.08
C ILE A 13 14.39 -25.52 -35.36
N LYS A 14 13.42 -26.41 -35.46
CA LYS A 14 12.01 -26.01 -35.27
C LYS A 14 11.90 -25.49 -33.83
N PRO A 15 11.39 -24.27 -33.62
CA PRO A 15 11.12 -23.83 -32.25
C PRO A 15 10.12 -24.80 -31.65
N PHE A 16 10.50 -25.43 -30.55
CA PHE A 16 9.61 -26.27 -29.75
C PHE A 16 8.52 -25.35 -29.16
N ASN A 17 7.43 -25.21 -29.90
CA ASN A 17 6.23 -24.51 -29.45
C ASN A 17 5.54 -25.43 -28.42
N LEU A 18 6.02 -25.40 -27.17
CA LEU A 18 5.22 -25.89 -26.07
C LEU A 18 4.03 -24.92 -25.96
N ASP A 19 2.90 -25.33 -26.51
CA ASP A 19 1.63 -24.67 -26.20
C ASP A 19 1.37 -24.95 -24.72
N VAL A 20 1.67 -23.96 -23.87
CA VAL A 20 1.50 -24.04 -22.42
C VAL A 20 0.07 -24.45 -22.05
N ARG A 21 -0.90 -24.20 -22.96
CA ARG A 21 -2.28 -24.69 -22.82
C ARG A 21 -2.35 -26.21 -22.95
N GLN A 22 -1.60 -26.82 -23.87
CA GLN A 22 -1.63 -28.29 -24.08
C GLN A 22 -0.89 -29.03 -22.96
N ALA A 23 0.14 -28.43 -22.35
CA ALA A 23 0.85 -29.00 -21.19
C ALA A 23 0.08 -28.78 -19.87
N ALA A 24 -0.66 -27.69 -19.74
CA ALA A 24 -1.45 -27.40 -18.54
C ALA A 24 -2.75 -28.21 -18.46
N ILE A 25 -3.36 -28.58 -19.59
CA ILE A 25 -4.61 -29.34 -19.65
C ILE A 25 -4.52 -30.69 -18.91
N PRO A 26 -3.51 -31.56 -19.14
CA PRO A 26 -3.41 -32.82 -18.40
C PRO A 26 -3.14 -32.61 -16.90
N ILE A 27 -2.38 -31.59 -16.52
CA ILE A 27 -2.14 -31.28 -15.11
C ILE A 27 -3.43 -30.79 -14.43
N ILE A 28 -4.20 -29.93 -15.10
CA ILE A 28 -5.49 -29.42 -14.62
C ILE A 28 -6.54 -30.53 -14.56
N LEU A 29 -6.50 -31.52 -15.45
CA LEU A 29 -7.43 -32.64 -15.48
C LEU A 29 -7.07 -33.77 -14.51
N LEU A 30 -5.80 -33.99 -14.19
CA LEU A 30 -5.33 -35.07 -13.31
C LEU A 30 -5.22 -34.65 -11.83
N LEU A 31 -4.94 -33.38 -11.53
CA LEU A 31 -4.89 -32.89 -10.16
C LEU A 31 -6.23 -32.98 -9.41
N PRO A 32 -7.40 -32.62 -10.00
CA PRO A 32 -8.67 -32.71 -9.31
C PRO A 32 -9.03 -34.11 -8.81
N PRO A 33 -9.02 -35.16 -9.65
CA PRO A 33 -9.37 -36.50 -9.18
C PRO A 33 -8.36 -37.07 -8.18
N LEU A 34 -7.07 -36.69 -8.29
CA LEU A 34 -6.06 -37.10 -7.33
C LEU A 34 -6.25 -36.44 -5.96
N VAL A 35 -6.54 -35.14 -5.97
CA VAL A 35 -6.85 -34.37 -4.75
C VAL A 35 -8.16 -34.85 -4.13
N VAL A 36 -9.21 -35.05 -4.93
CA VAL A 36 -10.49 -35.59 -4.46
C VAL A 36 -10.34 -36.99 -3.89
N GLY A 37 -9.54 -37.87 -4.53
CA GLY A 37 -9.26 -39.20 -4.03
C GLY A 37 -8.55 -39.20 -2.68
N LEU A 38 -7.54 -38.34 -2.51
CA LEU A 38 -6.81 -38.16 -1.24
C LEU A 38 -7.70 -37.55 -0.14
N LEU A 39 -8.59 -36.63 -0.51
CA LEU A 39 -9.50 -35.95 0.41
C LEU A 39 -10.62 -36.87 0.91
N VAL A 40 -11.18 -37.70 0.02
CA VAL A 40 -12.20 -38.70 0.37
C VAL A 40 -11.66 -39.77 1.31
N GLN A 41 -10.40 -40.18 1.14
CA GLN A 41 -9.75 -41.18 2.00
C GLN A 41 -9.48 -40.67 3.43
N GLN A 42 -9.47 -39.34 3.66
CA GLN A 42 -9.19 -38.72 4.97
C GLN A 42 -10.41 -38.13 5.68
N GLN A 43 -11.66 -38.42 5.27
CA GLN A 43 -12.90 -37.86 5.82
C GLN A 43 -12.90 -36.31 5.87
N ILE A 44 -12.38 -35.66 4.85
CA ILE A 44 -12.25 -34.21 4.81
C ILE A 44 -13.59 -33.55 4.57
N ASN A 45 -13.88 -32.53 5.37
CA ASN A 45 -15.12 -31.76 5.37
C ASN A 45 -15.40 -31.15 3.97
N LEU A 46 -16.67 -31.18 3.55
CA LEU A 46 -17.17 -30.64 2.28
C LEU A 46 -16.65 -29.21 1.98
N VAL A 47 -16.42 -28.41 3.03
CA VAL A 47 -15.85 -27.06 2.93
C VAL A 47 -14.46 -27.06 2.29
N PHE A 48 -13.58 -28.00 2.65
CA PHE A 48 -12.25 -28.11 2.07
C PHE A 48 -12.28 -28.60 0.62
N LEU A 49 -13.26 -29.42 0.27
CA LEU A 49 -13.47 -29.86 -1.11
C LEU A 49 -13.92 -28.70 -2.00
N ILE A 50 -14.88 -27.91 -1.55
CA ILE A 50 -15.34 -26.69 -2.23
C ILE A 50 -14.19 -25.69 -2.35
N ALA A 51 -13.45 -25.47 -1.27
CA ALA A 51 -12.27 -24.59 -1.28
C ALA A 51 -11.23 -25.07 -2.30
N GLY A 52 -10.97 -26.37 -2.38
CA GLY A 52 -10.05 -26.96 -3.36
C GLY A 52 -10.50 -26.73 -4.80
N VAL A 53 -11.79 -26.92 -5.10
CA VAL A 53 -12.36 -26.66 -6.44
C VAL A 53 -12.27 -25.18 -6.80
N VAL A 54 -12.58 -24.29 -5.86
CA VAL A 54 -12.47 -22.83 -6.04
C VAL A 54 -11.02 -22.44 -6.30
N LEU A 55 -10.07 -22.96 -5.50
CA LEU A 55 -8.64 -22.70 -5.69
C LEU A 55 -8.13 -23.23 -7.04
N MET A 56 -8.61 -24.38 -7.50
CA MET A 56 -8.28 -24.90 -8.84
C MET A 56 -8.83 -24.01 -9.96
N GLY A 57 -10.08 -23.53 -9.83
CA GLY A 57 -10.67 -22.59 -10.77
C GLY A 57 -9.90 -21.27 -10.83
N ILE A 58 -9.49 -20.76 -9.68
CA ILE A 58 -8.61 -19.59 -9.58
C ILE A 58 -7.25 -19.89 -10.25
N GLY A 59 -6.63 -21.03 -9.95
CA GLY A 59 -5.37 -21.45 -10.54
C GLY A 59 -5.44 -21.57 -12.07
N ALA A 60 -6.49 -22.17 -12.60
CA ALA A 60 -6.72 -22.25 -14.05
C ALA A 60 -6.90 -20.86 -14.69
N THR A 61 -7.60 -19.96 -14.02
CA THR A 61 -7.79 -18.57 -14.47
C THR A 61 -6.47 -17.80 -14.45
N ILE A 62 -5.67 -17.99 -13.41
CA ILE A 62 -4.33 -17.42 -13.24
C ILE A 62 -3.43 -17.83 -14.41
N LEU A 63 -3.42 -19.11 -14.76
CA LEU A 63 -2.56 -19.62 -15.85
C LEU A 63 -3.06 -19.20 -17.24
N SER A 64 -4.36 -19.02 -17.42
CA SER A 64 -4.95 -18.72 -18.73
C SER A 64 -4.97 -17.23 -19.08
N LYS A 65 -5.03 -16.33 -18.09
CA LYS A 65 -5.20 -14.87 -18.30
C LYS A 65 -4.25 -14.07 -17.42
N PRO A 66 -3.07 -13.68 -17.91
CA PRO A 66 -2.06 -12.97 -17.11
C PRO A 66 -2.56 -11.64 -16.53
N GLN A 67 -3.47 -10.95 -17.21
CA GLN A 67 -4.08 -9.71 -16.69
C GLN A 67 -4.94 -9.99 -15.45
N THR A 68 -5.75 -11.04 -15.46
CA THR A 68 -6.59 -11.44 -14.32
C THR A 68 -5.72 -11.82 -13.12
N THR A 69 -4.61 -12.51 -13.36
CA THR A 69 -3.62 -12.83 -12.30
C THR A 69 -3.09 -11.56 -11.64
N THR A 70 -2.68 -10.57 -12.43
CA THR A 70 -2.20 -9.30 -11.90
C THR A 70 -3.26 -8.64 -10.99
N LEU A 71 -4.50 -8.55 -11.46
CA LEU A 71 -5.59 -7.92 -10.69
C LEU A 71 -5.91 -8.68 -9.40
N LEU A 72 -5.96 -10.01 -9.47
CA LEU A 72 -6.24 -10.86 -8.32
C LEU A 72 -5.13 -10.74 -7.26
N VAL A 73 -3.87 -10.77 -7.68
CA VAL A 73 -2.74 -10.62 -6.75
C VAL A 73 -2.75 -9.24 -6.10
N LEU A 74 -2.99 -8.16 -6.86
CA LEU A 74 -3.07 -6.81 -6.31
C LEU A 74 -4.22 -6.68 -5.29
N PHE A 75 -5.40 -7.24 -5.60
CA PHE A 75 -6.54 -7.27 -4.69
C PHE A 75 -6.20 -8.04 -3.40
N ILE A 76 -5.72 -9.28 -3.52
CA ILE A 76 -5.39 -10.16 -2.38
C ILE A 76 -4.31 -9.53 -1.50
N MET A 77 -3.29 -8.95 -2.10
CA MET A 77 -2.21 -8.27 -1.37
C MET A 77 -2.70 -7.02 -0.65
N TYR A 78 -3.51 -6.19 -1.33
CA TYR A 78 -4.00 -4.96 -0.72
C TYR A 78 -5.01 -5.24 0.39
N ALA A 79 -5.91 -6.20 0.20
CA ALA A 79 -6.83 -6.67 1.23
C ALA A 79 -6.16 -7.43 2.39
N ASN A 80 -4.84 -7.64 2.35
CA ASN A 80 -4.06 -8.36 3.36
C ASN A 80 -4.53 -9.79 3.63
N ILE A 81 -5.16 -10.43 2.64
CA ILE A 81 -5.72 -11.78 2.77
C ILE A 81 -4.68 -12.81 3.23
N PRO A 82 -3.40 -12.81 2.77
CA PRO A 82 -2.41 -13.78 3.23
C PRO A 82 -2.14 -13.70 4.73
N VAL A 83 -2.13 -12.49 5.30
CA VAL A 83 -1.91 -12.30 6.74
C VAL A 83 -3.17 -12.65 7.55
N ALA A 84 -4.36 -12.35 7.02
CA ALA A 84 -5.62 -12.78 7.62
C ALA A 84 -5.70 -14.32 7.64
N ALA A 85 -5.36 -14.98 6.52
CA ALA A 85 -5.32 -16.43 6.42
C ALA A 85 -4.29 -17.07 7.38
N LYS A 86 -3.11 -16.46 7.53
CA LYS A 86 -2.13 -16.89 8.54
C LYS A 86 -2.71 -16.85 9.94
N ARG A 87 -3.41 -15.76 10.29
CA ARG A 87 -3.97 -15.55 11.61
C ARG A 87 -5.10 -16.54 11.94
N SER A 88 -6.00 -16.78 10.99
CA SER A 88 -7.22 -17.58 11.20
C SER A 88 -7.05 -19.06 10.87
N PHE A 89 -6.15 -19.40 9.94
CA PHE A 89 -5.98 -20.76 9.43
C PHE A 89 -4.55 -21.31 9.59
N ALA A 90 -3.70 -20.62 10.35
CA ALA A 90 -2.31 -21.01 10.60
C ALA A 90 -1.49 -21.30 9.29
N VAL A 91 -1.78 -20.57 8.21
CA VAL A 91 -1.03 -20.70 6.95
C VAL A 91 0.44 -20.36 7.21
N PRO A 92 1.39 -21.17 6.73
CA PRO A 92 2.81 -20.92 6.93
C PRO A 92 3.27 -19.58 6.36
N ASP A 93 4.17 -18.89 7.05
CA ASP A 93 4.71 -17.57 6.65
C ASP A 93 5.28 -17.56 5.24
N LEU A 94 5.97 -18.64 4.87
CA LEU A 94 6.55 -18.77 3.53
C LEU A 94 5.48 -18.73 2.43
N LEU A 95 4.34 -19.39 2.64
CA LEU A 95 3.22 -19.36 1.68
C LEU A 95 2.55 -17.98 1.63
N ALA A 96 2.36 -17.33 2.77
CA ALA A 96 1.81 -15.98 2.81
C ALA A 96 2.73 -14.96 2.12
N ALA A 97 4.05 -15.07 2.30
CA ALA A 97 5.03 -14.20 1.66
C ALA A 97 5.20 -14.48 0.17
N SER A 98 5.08 -15.73 -0.27
CA SER A 98 5.27 -16.13 -1.66
C SER A 98 4.20 -15.64 -2.62
N PHE A 99 3.09 -15.10 -2.11
CA PHE A 99 1.97 -14.60 -2.93
C PHE A 99 2.40 -13.52 -3.95
N ILE A 100 3.42 -12.71 -3.60
CA ILE A 100 4.02 -11.72 -4.49
C ILE A 100 4.61 -12.37 -5.74
N LEU A 101 5.19 -13.56 -5.60
CA LEU A 101 5.82 -14.29 -6.70
C LEU A 101 4.83 -14.73 -7.78
N LEU A 102 3.52 -14.78 -7.46
CA LEU A 102 2.48 -15.03 -8.47
C LEU A 102 2.45 -13.96 -9.58
N LEU A 103 2.95 -12.74 -9.31
CA LEU A 103 3.18 -11.73 -10.35
C LEU A 103 4.27 -12.15 -11.36
N GLY A 104 5.10 -13.14 -11.01
CA GLY A 104 6.03 -13.76 -11.95
C GLY A 104 5.34 -14.47 -13.11
N ILE A 105 4.11 -14.97 -12.92
CA ILE A 105 3.34 -15.66 -13.97
C ILE A 105 3.01 -14.72 -15.14
N PRO A 106 2.35 -13.55 -14.95
CA PRO A 106 2.15 -12.59 -16.02
C PRO A 106 3.47 -12.04 -16.57
N LEU A 107 4.49 -11.85 -15.74
CA LEU A 107 5.80 -11.44 -16.21
C LEU A 107 6.41 -12.46 -17.17
N LEU A 108 6.44 -13.75 -16.81
CA LEU A 108 6.94 -14.82 -17.67
C LEU A 108 6.14 -14.90 -18.98
N HIS A 109 4.82 -14.72 -18.93
CA HIS A 109 3.98 -14.66 -20.13
C HIS A 109 4.45 -13.53 -21.08
N TYR A 110 4.70 -12.31 -20.55
CA TYR A 110 5.19 -11.21 -21.38
C TYR A 110 6.59 -11.48 -21.95
N ILE A 111 7.51 -12.03 -21.17
CA ILE A 111 8.90 -12.28 -21.61
C ILE A 111 8.96 -13.47 -22.57
N VAL A 112 8.37 -14.61 -22.21
CA VAL A 112 8.54 -15.87 -22.94
C VAL A 112 7.58 -15.97 -24.12
N VAL A 113 6.29 -15.67 -23.89
CA VAL A 113 5.24 -15.85 -24.91
C VAL A 113 5.18 -14.65 -25.86
N ARG A 114 5.15 -13.44 -25.30
CA ARG A 114 5.07 -12.20 -26.10
C ARG A 114 6.43 -11.66 -26.54
N ARG A 115 7.52 -12.18 -25.97
CA ARG A 115 8.90 -11.73 -26.26
C ARG A 115 9.11 -10.23 -26.04
N GLU A 116 8.39 -9.67 -25.08
CA GLU A 116 8.53 -8.27 -24.72
C GLU A 116 9.77 -8.07 -23.83
N ARG A 117 10.39 -6.89 -23.92
CA ARG A 117 11.58 -6.56 -23.14
C ARG A 117 11.21 -6.34 -21.67
N ILE A 118 12.16 -6.66 -20.79
CA ILE A 118 12.09 -6.31 -19.37
C ILE A 118 12.22 -4.79 -19.26
N LEU A 119 11.36 -4.22 -18.43
CA LEU A 119 11.34 -2.77 -18.17
C LEU A 119 12.18 -2.46 -16.96
N VAL A 120 13.03 -1.46 -17.10
CA VAL A 120 13.86 -0.90 -16.05
C VAL A 120 13.70 0.62 -16.13
N ASP A 121 13.36 1.24 -15.02
CA ASP A 121 13.28 2.69 -14.91
C ASP A 121 14.40 3.24 -14.01
N ARG A 122 14.52 4.56 -13.91
CA ARG A 122 15.55 5.18 -13.06
C ARG A 122 15.40 4.87 -11.57
N ASN A 123 14.17 4.61 -11.09
CA ASN A 123 13.95 4.29 -9.69
C ASN A 123 14.57 2.96 -9.31
N ILE A 124 14.64 1.99 -10.25
CA ILE A 124 15.31 0.71 -10.02
C ILE A 124 16.82 0.93 -9.76
N TYR A 125 17.47 1.85 -10.49
CA TYR A 125 18.86 2.19 -10.22
C TYR A 125 19.05 2.85 -8.84
N LEU A 126 18.12 3.73 -8.44
CA LEU A 126 18.13 4.31 -7.09
C LEU A 126 17.87 3.27 -6.01
N MET A 127 16.98 2.30 -6.26
CA MET A 127 16.74 1.17 -5.35
C MET A 127 17.98 0.29 -5.20
N LEU A 128 18.70 0.01 -6.28
CA LEU A 128 19.97 -0.72 -6.23
C LEU A 128 21.05 0.05 -5.46
N ALA A 129 21.13 1.36 -5.66
CA ALA A 129 22.03 2.22 -4.87
C ALA A 129 21.64 2.23 -3.39
N HIS A 130 20.33 2.34 -3.08
CA HIS A 130 19.82 2.26 -1.72
C HIS A 130 20.10 0.88 -1.08
N LEU A 131 19.95 -0.21 -1.82
CA LEU A 131 20.34 -1.55 -1.37
C LEU A 131 21.85 -1.60 -1.04
N GLY A 132 22.70 -0.98 -1.85
CA GLY A 132 24.12 -0.84 -1.55
C GLY A 132 24.38 -0.12 -0.22
N VAL A 133 23.64 0.96 0.07
CA VAL A 133 23.71 1.65 1.36
C VAL A 133 23.21 0.75 2.51
N LEU A 134 22.08 0.03 2.33
CA LEU A 134 21.56 -0.89 3.35
C LEU A 134 22.59 -1.96 3.70
N LEU A 135 23.24 -2.55 2.70
CA LEU A 135 24.30 -3.55 2.91
C LEU A 135 25.54 -2.96 3.62
N THR A 136 25.98 -1.77 3.20
CA THR A 136 27.11 -1.05 3.82
C THR A 136 26.80 -0.74 5.28
N SER A 137 25.61 -0.19 5.55
CA SER A 137 25.14 0.12 6.90
C SER A 137 25.06 -1.14 7.78
N ALA A 138 24.58 -2.26 7.23
CA ALA A 138 24.52 -3.54 7.95
C ALA A 138 25.89 -4.08 8.33
N VAL A 139 26.88 -3.95 7.44
CA VAL A 139 28.27 -4.36 7.71
C VAL A 139 28.88 -3.47 8.78
N LEU A 140 28.73 -2.16 8.67
CA LEU A 140 29.28 -1.19 9.63
C LEU A 140 28.67 -1.33 11.03
N SER A 141 27.42 -1.78 11.12
CA SER A 141 26.72 -2.00 12.40
C SER A 141 27.30 -3.14 13.25
N GLY A 142 28.07 -4.04 12.65
CA GLY A 142 28.59 -5.26 13.31
C GLY A 142 27.51 -6.28 13.72
N LYS A 143 26.22 -6.00 13.48
CA LYS A 143 25.06 -6.86 13.85
C LYS A 143 24.30 -7.31 12.60
N THR A 144 25.01 -7.92 11.67
CA THR A 144 24.54 -8.23 10.31
C THR A 144 23.25 -9.06 10.26
N ASN A 145 23.10 -10.05 11.15
CA ASN A 145 21.93 -10.96 11.15
C ASN A 145 20.62 -10.20 11.37
N LEU A 146 20.61 -9.15 12.22
CA LEU A 146 19.42 -8.37 12.49
C LEU A 146 19.04 -7.45 11.33
N SER A 147 20.05 -6.94 10.64
CA SER A 147 19.86 -6.10 9.47
C SER A 147 19.44 -6.90 8.25
N LEU A 148 19.85 -8.18 8.13
CA LEU A 148 19.49 -9.04 7.01
C LEU A 148 17.98 -9.23 6.88
N ASP A 149 17.26 -9.51 7.97
CA ASP A 149 15.81 -9.68 7.93
C ASP A 149 15.12 -8.41 7.38
N ARG A 150 15.62 -7.25 7.77
CA ARG A 150 15.10 -5.96 7.29
C ARG A 150 15.44 -5.74 5.81
N ILE A 151 16.65 -6.07 5.38
CA ILE A 151 17.08 -5.99 3.98
C ILE A 151 16.27 -6.93 3.11
N VAL A 152 16.05 -8.18 3.54
CA VAL A 152 15.20 -9.15 2.83
C VAL A 152 13.78 -8.59 2.65
N THR A 153 13.22 -7.94 3.67
CA THR A 153 11.90 -7.29 3.57
C THR A 153 11.93 -6.16 2.54
N TYR A 154 12.98 -5.30 2.51
CA TYR A 154 13.14 -4.26 1.49
C TYR A 154 13.20 -4.84 0.08
N VAL A 155 13.93 -5.94 -0.09
CA VAL A 155 14.08 -6.60 -1.39
C VAL A 155 12.78 -7.27 -1.83
N LEU A 156 12.16 -8.10 -0.99
CA LEU A 156 11.01 -8.92 -1.39
C LEU A 156 9.70 -8.12 -1.40
N GLU A 157 9.38 -7.45 -0.29
CA GLU A 157 8.13 -6.66 -0.18
C GLU A 157 8.25 -5.25 -0.80
N GLY A 158 9.47 -4.84 -1.15
CA GLY A 158 9.77 -3.54 -1.72
C GLY A 158 10.15 -3.60 -3.20
N TYR A 159 11.43 -3.74 -3.46
CA TYR A 159 12.00 -3.54 -4.80
C TYR A 159 11.54 -4.57 -5.81
N LEU A 160 11.44 -5.84 -5.41
CA LEU A 160 10.91 -6.89 -6.26
C LEU A 160 9.44 -6.64 -6.60
N LEU A 161 8.62 -6.26 -5.62
CA LEU A 161 7.22 -5.94 -5.84
C LEU A 161 7.06 -4.75 -6.79
N TYR A 162 7.81 -3.66 -6.57
CA TYR A 162 7.82 -2.50 -7.47
C TYR A 162 8.16 -2.92 -8.90
N TRP A 163 9.25 -3.68 -9.07
CA TRP A 163 9.70 -4.14 -10.36
C TRP A 163 8.71 -5.08 -11.05
N LEU A 164 8.09 -6.00 -10.30
CA LEU A 164 7.03 -6.87 -10.82
C LEU A 164 5.82 -6.07 -11.29
N ILE A 165 5.35 -5.09 -10.53
CA ILE A 165 4.23 -4.23 -10.90
C ILE A 165 4.56 -3.43 -12.18
N LEU A 166 5.74 -2.82 -12.23
CA LEU A 166 6.21 -2.07 -13.42
C LEU A 166 6.21 -2.94 -14.68
N ASN A 167 6.57 -4.22 -14.54
CA ASN A 167 6.71 -5.16 -15.65
C ASN A 167 5.42 -5.93 -15.98
N THR A 168 4.46 -6.02 -15.09
CA THR A 168 3.19 -6.71 -15.34
C THR A 168 2.10 -5.78 -15.85
N ILE A 169 2.11 -4.51 -15.46
CA ILE A 169 1.14 -3.52 -15.92
C ILE A 169 1.62 -2.89 -17.23
N ARG A 170 1.25 -3.48 -18.35
CA ARG A 170 1.73 -3.10 -19.69
C ARG A 170 0.76 -2.23 -20.47
N THR A 171 -0.51 -2.13 -20.05
CA THR A 171 -1.55 -1.38 -20.77
C THR A 171 -2.27 -0.41 -19.85
N ARG A 172 -2.81 0.68 -20.43
CA ARG A 172 -3.62 1.66 -19.69
C ARG A 172 -4.88 1.04 -19.08
N GLU A 173 -5.49 0.11 -19.82
CA GLU A 173 -6.65 -0.62 -19.34
C GLU A 173 -6.31 -1.44 -18.10
N LEU A 174 -5.19 -2.18 -18.11
CA LEU A 174 -4.75 -2.96 -16.95
C LEU A 174 -4.39 -2.06 -15.76
N LEU A 175 -3.76 -0.90 -15.99
CA LEU A 175 -3.52 0.09 -14.94
C LEU A 175 -4.84 0.59 -14.33
N HIS A 176 -5.81 0.92 -15.17
CA HIS A 176 -7.13 1.34 -14.74
C HIS A 176 -7.83 0.28 -13.88
N MET A 177 -7.84 -0.98 -14.36
CA MET A 177 -8.39 -2.10 -13.61
C MET A 177 -7.60 -2.38 -12.33
N SER A 178 -6.28 -2.18 -12.31
CA SER A 178 -5.44 -2.33 -11.12
C SER A 178 -5.79 -1.33 -10.02
N ILE A 179 -6.07 -0.08 -10.40
CA ILE A 179 -6.58 0.93 -9.44
C ILE A 179 -7.92 0.47 -8.86
N TRP A 180 -8.83 -0.03 -9.70
CA TRP A 180 -10.10 -0.57 -9.22
C TRP A 180 -9.92 -1.80 -8.33
N ALA A 181 -8.99 -2.68 -8.63
CA ALA A 181 -8.73 -3.86 -7.80
C ALA A 181 -8.35 -3.48 -6.35
N ILE A 182 -7.48 -2.48 -6.17
CA ILE A 182 -7.12 -2.03 -4.83
C ILE A 182 -8.23 -1.19 -4.16
N VAL A 183 -9.03 -0.44 -4.91
CA VAL A 183 -10.22 0.27 -4.38
C VAL A 183 -11.27 -0.74 -3.90
N VAL A 184 -11.51 -1.82 -4.66
CA VAL A 184 -12.42 -2.91 -4.25
C VAL A 184 -11.92 -3.62 -2.99
N ALA A 185 -10.59 -3.80 -2.82
CA ALA A 185 -10.02 -4.29 -1.57
C ALA A 185 -10.34 -3.35 -0.39
N GLY A 186 -10.26 -2.03 -0.61
CA GLY A 186 -10.66 -1.03 0.38
C GLY A 186 -12.15 -1.07 0.71
N ILE A 187 -13.02 -1.26 -0.30
CA ILE A 187 -14.46 -1.45 -0.08
C ILE A 187 -14.70 -2.67 0.82
N LEU A 188 -14.07 -3.81 0.51
CA LEU A 188 -14.20 -5.02 1.31
C LEU A 188 -13.78 -4.79 2.77
N MET A 189 -12.57 -4.27 2.99
CA MET A 189 -12.03 -4.02 4.33
C MET A 189 -12.89 -3.04 5.13
N GLY A 190 -13.28 -1.93 4.51
CA GLY A 190 -14.09 -0.90 5.16
C GLY A 190 -15.52 -1.35 5.44
N SER A 191 -16.12 -2.14 4.53
CA SER A 191 -17.47 -2.68 4.72
C SER A 191 -17.51 -3.68 5.89
N LEU A 192 -16.51 -4.55 6.02
CA LEU A 192 -16.43 -5.47 7.15
C LEU A 192 -16.28 -4.72 8.48
N SER A 193 -15.45 -3.67 8.54
CA SER A 193 -15.36 -2.80 9.71
C SER A 193 -16.68 -2.08 10.01
N LEU A 194 -17.40 -1.64 8.98
CA LEU A 194 -18.71 -0.99 9.15
C LEU A 194 -19.77 -2.00 9.66
N ILE A 195 -19.77 -3.22 9.16
CA ILE A 195 -20.65 -4.29 9.65
C ILE A 195 -20.38 -4.57 11.12
N GLN A 196 -19.11 -4.74 11.55
CA GLN A 196 -18.77 -4.92 12.97
C GLN A 196 -19.29 -3.77 13.84
N GLU A 197 -19.16 -2.52 13.36
CA GLU A 197 -19.63 -1.35 14.12
C GLU A 197 -21.15 -1.31 14.22
N VAL A 198 -21.88 -1.62 13.14
CA VAL A 198 -23.35 -1.61 13.11
C VAL A 198 -23.94 -2.74 13.93
N THR A 199 -23.39 -3.94 13.82
CA THR A 199 -23.87 -5.12 14.57
C THR A 199 -23.36 -5.16 16.01
N LYS A 200 -22.33 -4.35 16.35
CA LYS A 200 -21.60 -4.40 17.62
C LYS A 200 -21.00 -5.78 17.95
N ASP A 201 -20.87 -6.63 16.95
CA ASP A 201 -20.25 -7.95 17.05
C ASP A 201 -18.75 -7.86 16.82
N TYR A 202 -18.03 -7.48 17.86
CA TYR A 202 -16.58 -7.31 17.83
C TYR A 202 -15.80 -8.62 18.02
N ASP A 203 -16.49 -9.70 18.39
CA ASP A 203 -15.88 -11.01 18.57
C ASP A 203 -15.74 -11.74 17.23
N ASN A 204 -16.55 -11.39 16.24
CA ASN A 204 -16.46 -11.91 14.89
C ASN A 204 -15.38 -11.13 14.09
N ASP A 205 -14.23 -11.76 13.88
CA ASP A 205 -13.12 -11.17 13.12
C ASP A 205 -13.21 -11.42 11.60
N PHE A 206 -14.30 -12.03 11.12
CA PHE A 206 -14.50 -12.40 9.70
C PHE A 206 -13.27 -13.11 9.11
N ALA A 207 -12.82 -14.18 9.77
CA ALA A 207 -11.63 -14.94 9.40
C ALA A 207 -10.35 -14.08 9.31
N GLY A 208 -10.16 -13.20 10.28
CA GLY A 208 -9.00 -12.31 10.38
C GLY A 208 -9.06 -11.07 9.48
N MET A 209 -10.18 -10.85 8.76
CA MET A 209 -10.36 -9.70 7.87
C MET A 209 -10.84 -8.43 8.60
N ALA A 210 -11.38 -8.55 9.81
CA ALA A 210 -11.90 -7.44 10.60
C ALA A 210 -11.49 -7.56 12.07
N VAL A 211 -10.21 -7.37 12.33
CA VAL A 211 -9.62 -7.50 13.66
C VAL A 211 -9.84 -6.22 14.48
N VAL A 212 -10.17 -6.41 15.74
CA VAL A 212 -10.21 -5.35 16.73
C VAL A 212 -8.83 -5.21 17.36
N ASP A 213 -8.31 -3.98 17.43
CA ASP A 213 -7.05 -3.71 18.11
C ASP A 213 -7.30 -3.69 19.64
N ASN A 214 -6.45 -4.35 20.41
CA ASN A 214 -6.56 -4.45 21.87
C ASN A 214 -6.46 -3.09 22.62
N GLY A 215 -6.16 -2.01 21.90
CA GLY A 215 -6.10 -0.66 22.45
C GLY A 215 -7.47 0.00 22.45
N VAL A 216 -8.18 -0.06 23.55
CA VAL A 216 -9.40 0.74 23.78
C VAL A 216 -9.06 2.23 23.95
N ILE A 217 -9.97 3.10 23.58
CA ILE A 217 -9.91 4.52 23.89
C ILE A 217 -10.97 4.88 24.92
N ASN A 218 -10.64 5.85 25.78
CA ASN A 218 -11.63 6.51 26.60
C ASN A 218 -12.40 7.49 25.71
N THR A 219 -13.72 7.52 25.87
CA THR A 219 -14.59 8.41 25.11
C THR A 219 -14.66 9.81 25.71
N GLY A 220 -14.17 9.97 26.94
CA GLY A 220 -14.38 11.17 27.75
C GLY A 220 -15.70 11.17 28.49
N GLU A 221 -16.54 10.19 28.23
CA GLU A 221 -17.82 10.01 28.91
C GLU A 221 -17.68 9.03 30.09
N VAL A 222 -18.44 9.26 31.16
CA VAL A 222 -18.59 8.34 32.26
C VAL A 222 -20.02 7.79 32.27
N ASN A 223 -20.16 6.51 32.57
CA ASN A 223 -21.48 5.91 32.74
C ASN A 223 -22.11 6.38 34.09
N SER A 224 -23.35 5.98 34.34
CA SER A 224 -24.10 6.32 35.55
C SER A 224 -23.41 5.83 36.87
N PHE A 225 -22.40 4.96 36.75
CA PHE A 225 -21.59 4.45 37.85
C PHE A 225 -20.22 5.13 37.99
N GLY A 226 -19.95 6.21 37.20
CA GLY A 226 -18.69 6.93 37.24
C GLY A 226 -17.53 6.21 36.54
N THR A 227 -17.80 5.14 35.76
CA THR A 227 -16.77 4.40 35.02
C THR A 227 -16.61 5.00 33.63
N GLU A 228 -15.37 5.24 33.19
CA GLU A 228 -15.08 5.72 31.84
C GLU A 228 -15.57 4.74 30.77
N ILE A 229 -16.33 5.26 29.83
CA ILE A 229 -16.79 4.49 28.68
C ILE A 229 -15.60 4.28 27.73
N LYS A 230 -15.35 3.03 27.38
CA LYS A 230 -14.25 2.63 26.49
C LYS A 230 -14.82 2.14 25.16
N ARG A 231 -14.16 2.52 24.07
CA ARG A 231 -14.49 2.08 22.72
C ARG A 231 -13.40 1.22 22.11
N ASN A 232 -13.82 0.21 21.37
CA ASN A 232 -12.94 -0.62 20.55
C ASN A 232 -12.44 0.17 19.34
N ARG A 233 -11.24 -0.16 18.88
CA ARG A 233 -10.64 0.43 17.70
C ARG A 233 -10.48 -0.64 16.62
N LEU A 234 -11.09 -0.41 15.45
CA LEU A 234 -11.02 -1.37 14.37
C LEU A 234 -9.69 -1.24 13.62
N SER A 235 -9.11 -2.36 13.27
CA SER A 235 -7.80 -2.46 12.62
C SER A 235 -7.85 -3.30 11.34
N GLY A 236 -9.04 -3.78 10.96
CA GLY A 236 -9.26 -4.58 9.77
C GLY A 236 -8.29 -5.76 9.67
N PRO A 237 -7.92 -6.21 8.46
CA PRO A 237 -6.99 -7.32 8.31
C PRO A 237 -5.53 -6.95 8.67
N ILE A 238 -5.24 -5.66 8.87
CA ILE A 238 -3.89 -5.18 9.21
C ILE A 238 -3.52 -5.56 10.66
N GLY A 239 -4.47 -5.43 11.58
CA GLY A 239 -4.27 -5.74 13.00
C GLY A 239 -3.58 -4.61 13.78
N GLU A 240 -3.25 -3.47 13.14
CA GLU A 240 -2.75 -2.25 13.77
C GLU A 240 -3.56 -1.06 13.25
N LYS A 241 -4.27 -0.40 14.15
CA LYS A 241 -5.28 0.64 13.90
C LYS A 241 -4.79 1.83 13.08
N ASN A 242 -3.62 2.38 13.40
CA ASN A 242 -3.11 3.56 12.69
C ASN A 242 -2.61 3.19 11.29
N ARG A 243 -2.07 2.00 11.13
CA ARG A 243 -1.65 1.46 9.83
C ARG A 243 -2.86 1.16 8.96
N TYR A 244 -3.92 0.59 9.56
CA TYR A 244 -5.18 0.39 8.86
C TYR A 244 -5.73 1.71 8.34
N ALA A 245 -5.77 2.75 9.18
CA ALA A 245 -6.16 4.09 8.75
C ALA A 245 -5.29 4.62 7.59
N GLN A 246 -3.97 4.41 7.64
CA GLN A 246 -3.06 4.81 6.55
C GLN A 246 -3.38 4.08 5.26
N VAL A 247 -3.53 2.76 5.30
CA VAL A 247 -3.84 1.94 4.12
C VAL A 247 -5.19 2.35 3.52
N MET A 248 -6.20 2.61 4.35
CA MET A 248 -7.52 3.04 3.89
C MET A 248 -7.50 4.46 3.31
N VAL A 249 -6.88 5.42 3.98
CA VAL A 249 -6.90 6.81 3.52
C VAL A 249 -6.13 7.03 2.22
N VAL A 250 -5.14 6.22 1.91
CA VAL A 250 -4.41 6.23 0.63
C VAL A 250 -5.32 5.86 -0.56
N LEU A 251 -6.34 5.03 -0.34
CA LEU A 251 -7.31 4.68 -1.37
C LEU A 251 -8.31 5.80 -1.66
N LEU A 252 -8.56 6.69 -0.70
CA LEU A 252 -9.55 7.74 -0.85
C LEU A 252 -9.32 8.64 -2.08
N PRO A 253 -8.12 9.23 -2.31
CA PRO A 253 -7.89 10.01 -3.51
C PRO A 253 -7.97 9.18 -4.79
N LEU A 254 -7.56 7.92 -4.77
CA LEU A 254 -7.68 7.04 -5.93
C LEU A 254 -9.15 6.78 -6.28
N ALA A 255 -10.01 6.52 -5.30
CA ALA A 255 -11.44 6.35 -5.50
C ALA A 255 -12.11 7.66 -5.94
N LEU A 256 -11.79 8.80 -5.30
CA LEU A 256 -12.32 10.11 -5.67
C LEU A 256 -12.01 10.45 -7.12
N MET A 257 -10.78 10.24 -7.58
CA MET A 257 -10.42 10.54 -8.97
C MET A 257 -11.18 9.70 -9.99
N ARG A 258 -11.67 8.51 -9.62
CA ARG A 258 -12.55 7.71 -10.51
C ARG A 258 -13.88 8.40 -10.78
N ILE A 259 -14.39 9.21 -9.85
CA ILE A 259 -15.65 9.95 -10.06
C ILE A 259 -15.58 10.84 -11.31
N TRP A 260 -14.43 11.46 -11.57
CA TRP A 260 -14.24 12.32 -12.76
C TRP A 260 -13.64 11.58 -13.95
N ALA A 261 -12.82 10.53 -13.70
CA ALA A 261 -12.15 9.81 -14.76
C ALA A 261 -13.06 8.82 -15.50
N GLU A 262 -14.13 8.31 -14.86
CA GLU A 262 -15.01 7.32 -15.47
C GLU A 262 -16.00 7.97 -16.47
N ARG A 263 -16.25 7.27 -17.57
CA ARG A 263 -17.19 7.73 -18.61
C ARG A 263 -18.64 7.41 -18.24
N ARG A 264 -18.88 6.21 -17.68
CA ARG A 264 -20.24 5.72 -17.35
C ARG A 264 -20.69 6.28 -16.01
N TRP A 265 -21.85 6.91 -15.97
CA TRP A 265 -22.38 7.54 -14.75
C TRP A 265 -22.55 6.56 -13.56
N TRP A 266 -22.98 5.32 -13.83
CA TRP A 266 -23.12 4.31 -12.78
C TRP A 266 -21.79 3.88 -12.17
N VAL A 267 -20.68 3.87 -12.98
CA VAL A 267 -19.33 3.62 -12.44
C VAL A 267 -18.87 4.77 -11.56
N ARG A 268 -19.24 6.01 -11.90
CA ARG A 268 -19.01 7.20 -11.03
C ARG A 268 -19.71 7.06 -9.70
N LEU A 269 -20.96 6.55 -9.71
CA LEU A 269 -21.72 6.29 -8.47
C LEU A 269 -21.04 5.19 -7.64
N ILE A 270 -20.54 4.13 -8.26
CA ILE A 270 -19.75 3.10 -7.55
C ILE A 270 -18.49 3.72 -6.94
N ALA A 271 -17.79 4.59 -7.66
CA ALA A 271 -16.60 5.27 -7.14
C ALA A 271 -16.92 6.19 -5.96
N ALA A 272 -18.03 6.92 -6.03
CA ALA A 272 -18.53 7.75 -4.93
C ALA A 272 -18.95 6.88 -3.74
N GLY A 273 -19.69 5.79 -3.99
CA GLY A 273 -20.08 4.81 -2.97
C GLY A 273 -18.89 4.14 -2.30
N ALA A 274 -17.79 3.87 -3.04
CA ALA A 274 -16.57 3.30 -2.50
C ALA A 274 -15.90 4.19 -1.43
N CYS A 275 -16.08 5.52 -1.54
CA CYS A 275 -15.53 6.44 -0.54
C CYS A 275 -16.15 6.25 0.84
N ILE A 276 -17.40 5.75 0.93
CA ILE A 276 -18.10 5.57 2.21
C ILE A 276 -17.40 4.52 3.08
N PRO A 277 -17.24 3.24 2.67
CA PRO A 277 -16.55 2.26 3.48
C PRO A 277 -15.06 2.57 3.68
N ILE A 278 -14.40 3.23 2.72
CA ILE A 278 -13.01 3.65 2.87
C ILE A 278 -12.88 4.68 4.00
N VAL A 279 -13.71 5.73 4.01
CA VAL A 279 -13.72 6.73 5.09
C VAL A 279 -14.17 6.12 6.41
N ALA A 280 -15.19 5.24 6.41
CA ALA A 280 -15.62 4.52 7.60
C ALA A 280 -14.46 3.74 8.24
N GLY A 281 -13.67 3.00 7.44
CA GLY A 281 -12.47 2.30 7.95
C GLY A 281 -11.46 3.24 8.61
N VAL A 282 -11.26 4.45 8.07
CA VAL A 282 -10.40 5.47 8.69
C VAL A 282 -10.99 5.95 10.02
N LEU A 283 -12.28 6.31 10.05
CA LEU A 283 -12.93 6.85 11.24
C LEU A 283 -13.00 5.82 12.37
N LEU A 284 -13.43 4.58 12.07
CA LEU A 284 -13.59 3.50 13.04
C LEU A 284 -12.25 2.98 13.61
N SER A 285 -11.13 3.33 13.00
CA SER A 285 -9.80 3.12 13.56
C SER A 285 -9.47 4.09 14.70
N PHE A 286 -10.21 5.19 14.84
CA PHE A 286 -9.95 6.30 15.74
C PHE A 286 -8.51 6.84 15.64
N SER A 287 -7.96 6.86 14.41
CA SER A 287 -6.62 7.40 14.12
C SER A 287 -6.68 8.90 13.85
N ARG A 288 -6.06 9.69 14.74
CA ARG A 288 -5.92 11.15 14.54
C ARG A 288 -5.20 11.48 13.23
N GLY A 289 -4.09 10.77 12.95
CA GLY A 289 -3.34 10.95 11.71
C GLY A 289 -4.15 10.60 10.46
N GLY A 290 -5.03 9.59 10.53
CA GLY A 290 -5.97 9.26 9.46
C GLY A 290 -6.96 10.38 9.18
N GLY A 291 -7.56 10.97 10.22
CA GLY A 291 -8.48 12.10 10.08
C GLY A 291 -7.83 13.33 9.47
N VAL A 292 -6.63 13.69 9.94
CA VAL A 292 -5.84 14.79 9.36
C VAL A 292 -5.55 14.51 7.89
N ALA A 293 -5.21 13.28 7.53
CA ALA A 293 -4.92 12.90 6.15
C ALA A 293 -6.16 13.01 5.22
N VAL A 294 -7.35 12.67 5.73
CA VAL A 294 -8.62 12.92 5.01
C VAL A 294 -8.80 14.42 4.75
N ALA A 295 -8.63 15.26 5.77
CA ALA A 295 -8.75 16.72 5.62
C ALA A 295 -7.74 17.27 4.62
N VAL A 296 -6.48 16.86 4.71
CA VAL A 296 -5.40 17.27 3.77
C VAL A 296 -5.71 16.83 2.34
N THR A 297 -6.36 15.69 2.12
CA THR A 297 -6.81 15.27 0.78
C THR A 297 -7.70 16.34 0.15
N PHE A 298 -8.72 16.81 0.87
CA PHE A 298 -9.65 17.82 0.33
C PHE A 298 -9.01 19.20 0.19
N VAL A 299 -8.18 19.62 1.14
CA VAL A 299 -7.40 20.88 1.05
C VAL A 299 -6.49 20.86 -0.19
N ALA A 300 -5.79 19.75 -0.42
CA ALA A 300 -4.92 19.58 -1.59
C ALA A 300 -5.74 19.59 -2.90
N MET A 301 -6.94 19.00 -2.92
CA MET A 301 -7.84 19.07 -4.07
C MET A 301 -8.27 20.53 -4.39
N VAL A 302 -8.50 21.37 -3.37
CA VAL A 302 -8.74 22.81 -3.57
C VAL A 302 -7.50 23.49 -4.14
N ALA A 303 -6.32 23.23 -3.56
CA ALA A 303 -5.06 23.79 -4.05
C ALA A 303 -4.76 23.38 -5.50
N MET A 304 -5.15 22.16 -5.89
CA MET A 304 -5.08 21.65 -7.26
C MET A 304 -6.22 22.16 -8.16
N ARG A 305 -7.11 23.00 -7.66
CA ARG A 305 -8.30 23.57 -8.35
C ARG A 305 -9.26 22.51 -8.90
N MET A 306 -9.33 21.35 -8.26
CA MET A 306 -10.24 20.25 -8.64
C MET A 306 -11.64 20.43 -8.05
N ILE A 307 -11.72 21.01 -6.87
CA ILE A 307 -12.97 21.36 -6.17
C ILE A 307 -12.88 22.81 -5.68
N LYS A 308 -14.05 23.41 -5.46
CA LYS A 308 -14.15 24.77 -4.92
C LYS A 308 -14.11 24.73 -3.39
N TRP A 309 -13.56 25.75 -2.75
CA TRP A 309 -13.43 25.81 -1.28
C TRP A 309 -14.77 25.65 -0.54
N TRP A 310 -15.88 26.17 -1.08
CA TRP A 310 -17.21 26.02 -0.46
C TRP A 310 -17.72 24.57 -0.49
N GLN A 311 -17.28 23.75 -1.48
CA GLN A 311 -17.60 22.32 -1.50
C GLN A 311 -16.91 21.58 -0.35
N VAL A 312 -15.72 22.05 0.07
CA VAL A 312 -15.07 21.52 1.28
C VAL A 312 -15.88 21.83 2.53
N LEU A 313 -16.44 23.06 2.64
CA LEU A 313 -17.32 23.38 3.76
C LEU A 313 -18.56 22.48 3.81
N LEU A 314 -19.16 22.19 2.66
CA LEU A 314 -20.28 21.26 2.57
C LEU A 314 -19.85 19.84 2.99
N LEU A 315 -18.67 19.35 2.52
CA LEU A 315 -18.14 18.06 2.92
C LEU A 315 -17.81 18.00 4.42
N VAL A 316 -17.30 19.09 4.99
CA VAL A 316 -17.06 19.22 6.44
C VAL A 316 -18.39 19.15 7.21
N ALA A 317 -19.43 19.86 6.75
CA ALA A 317 -20.76 19.81 7.37
C ALA A 317 -21.37 18.41 7.31
N ILE A 318 -21.33 17.75 6.14
CA ILE A 318 -21.77 16.36 5.98
C ILE A 318 -20.92 15.42 6.86
N GLY A 319 -19.60 15.59 6.84
CA GLY A 319 -18.66 14.80 7.66
C GLY A 319 -18.95 14.96 9.16
N TYR A 320 -19.25 16.18 9.61
CA TYR A 320 -19.66 16.45 11.00
C TYR A 320 -20.91 15.67 11.37
N VAL A 321 -21.96 15.73 10.54
CA VAL A 321 -23.19 14.97 10.77
C VAL A 321 -22.91 13.46 10.79
N VAL A 322 -22.12 12.95 9.84
CA VAL A 322 -21.77 11.52 9.80
C VAL A 322 -20.97 11.11 11.03
N ILE A 323 -19.97 11.91 11.44
CA ILE A 323 -19.15 11.60 12.61
C ILE A 323 -20.00 11.60 13.88
N THR A 324 -20.87 12.61 14.06
CA THR A 324 -21.72 12.70 15.27
C THR A 324 -22.76 11.58 15.35
N THR A 325 -23.15 10.98 14.20
CA THR A 325 -24.13 9.89 14.18
C THR A 325 -23.47 8.51 14.24
N VAL A 326 -22.35 8.30 13.55
CA VAL A 326 -21.70 6.98 13.40
C VAL A 326 -20.57 6.74 14.42
N ALA A 327 -19.82 7.79 14.72
CA ALA A 327 -18.63 7.70 15.59
C ALA A 327 -18.48 8.98 16.44
N PRO A 328 -19.45 9.30 17.34
CA PRO A 328 -19.45 10.55 18.11
C PRO A 328 -18.15 10.76 18.89
N ASP A 329 -17.59 9.69 19.44
CA ASP A 329 -16.35 9.72 20.23
C ASP A 329 -15.12 10.11 19.38
N TYR A 330 -15.23 10.12 18.04
CA TYR A 330 -14.13 10.52 17.18
C TYR A 330 -13.80 12.02 17.30
N LEU A 331 -14.81 12.87 17.52
CA LEU A 331 -14.60 14.30 17.76
C LEU A 331 -13.82 14.55 19.06
N TYR A 332 -14.20 13.87 20.13
CA TYR A 332 -13.42 13.92 21.36
C TYR A 332 -11.98 13.43 21.14
N ARG A 333 -11.81 12.36 20.34
CA ARG A 333 -10.48 11.85 20.01
C ARG A 333 -9.64 12.84 19.17
N LEU A 334 -10.26 13.62 18.31
CA LEU A 334 -9.59 14.69 17.55
C LEU A 334 -9.19 15.85 18.43
N SER A 335 -10.03 16.26 19.39
CA SER A 335 -9.69 17.38 20.30
C SER A 335 -8.45 17.08 21.14
N THR A 336 -8.21 15.82 21.53
CA THR A 336 -6.98 15.41 22.20
C THR A 336 -5.71 15.49 21.30
N ALA A 337 -5.82 15.91 20.04
CA ALA A 337 -4.66 16.23 19.22
C ALA A 337 -3.96 17.54 19.69
N ALA A 338 -4.69 18.42 20.39
CA ALA A 338 -4.12 19.61 21.01
C ALA A 338 -3.07 19.29 22.09
N ASP A 339 -3.15 18.11 22.74
CA ASP A 339 -2.15 17.62 23.70
C ASP A 339 -0.71 17.57 23.10
N VAL A 340 -0.59 17.56 21.78
CA VAL A 340 0.71 17.63 21.09
C VAL A 340 1.33 19.02 21.24
N ALA A 341 0.51 20.10 21.28
CA ALA A 341 0.96 21.45 21.50
C ALA A 341 1.48 21.64 22.96
N ASP A 342 0.87 20.93 23.92
CA ASP A 342 1.27 20.99 25.33
C ASP A 342 2.67 20.39 25.56
N LEU A 343 3.08 19.42 24.71
CA LEU A 343 4.47 18.94 24.71
C LEU A 343 5.47 20.02 24.32
N ALA A 344 5.10 20.91 23.39
CA ALA A 344 5.97 22.00 22.92
C ALA A 344 6.08 23.13 23.96
N THR A 345 5.09 23.30 24.84
CA THR A 345 5.02 24.34 25.89
C THR A 345 5.57 23.89 27.24
N GLY A 346 6.06 22.63 27.35
CA GLY A 346 6.64 22.10 28.59
C GLY A 346 5.61 21.55 29.60
N ASN A 347 4.30 21.65 29.34
CA ASN A 347 3.22 21.12 30.19
C ASN A 347 2.95 19.63 29.90
N ALA A 348 4.03 18.86 29.68
CA ALA A 348 3.96 17.47 29.24
C ALA A 348 3.29 16.50 30.24
N GLN A 349 2.88 16.95 31.43
CA GLN A 349 2.29 16.06 32.45
C GLN A 349 0.91 15.56 32.03
N ASP A 350 0.16 16.31 31.22
CA ASP A 350 -1.21 16.00 30.83
C ASP A 350 -1.31 15.30 29.46
N ALA A 351 -0.25 15.39 28.63
CA ALA A 351 -0.22 14.70 27.35
C ALA A 351 -0.26 13.18 27.57
N GLY A 352 -1.27 12.52 27.04
CA GLY A 352 -1.48 11.07 27.20
C GLY A 352 -0.21 10.28 26.93
N GLY A 353 0.10 9.28 27.74
CA GLY A 353 1.36 8.51 27.71
C GLY A 353 1.77 7.96 26.33
N ALA A 354 0.82 7.86 25.38
CA ALA A 354 1.08 7.49 24.00
C ALA A 354 1.80 8.61 23.20
N VAL A 355 1.49 9.88 23.45
CA VAL A 355 2.11 11.03 22.77
C VAL A 355 3.53 11.20 23.26
N ARG A 356 3.72 11.18 24.60
CA ARG A 356 5.06 11.21 25.22
C ARG A 356 5.96 10.07 24.75
N GLY A 357 5.41 8.84 24.67
CA GLY A 357 6.16 7.69 24.21
C GLY A 357 6.62 7.79 22.73
N ARG A 358 5.81 8.41 21.87
CA ARG A 358 6.19 8.67 20.47
C ARG A 358 7.23 9.78 20.35
N ALA A 359 7.08 10.86 21.12
CA ALA A 359 8.06 11.93 21.17
C ALA A 359 9.43 11.39 21.64
N THR A 360 9.45 10.60 22.72
CA THR A 360 10.68 9.95 23.22
C THR A 360 11.31 9.05 22.14
N SER A 361 10.52 8.18 21.49
CA SER A 361 11.04 7.27 20.47
C SER A 361 11.53 8.02 19.21
N GLY A 362 10.85 9.10 18.82
CA GLY A 362 11.27 9.93 17.69
C GLY A 362 12.56 10.68 17.98
N LEU A 363 12.66 11.31 19.17
CA LEU A 363 13.89 11.99 19.59
C LEU A 363 15.07 11.01 19.75
N ALA A 364 14.83 9.83 20.31
CA ALA A 364 15.85 8.79 20.38
C ALA A 364 16.39 8.42 19.00
N ALA A 365 15.50 8.26 17.99
CA ALA A 365 15.91 8.01 16.62
C ALA A 365 16.72 9.19 16.03
N PHE A 366 16.36 10.42 16.36
CA PHE A 366 17.10 11.61 15.93
C PHE A 366 18.51 11.66 16.57
N TYR A 367 18.66 11.36 17.85
CA TYR A 367 19.97 11.29 18.50
C TYR A 367 20.83 10.15 17.92
N ILE A 368 20.23 8.98 17.66
CA ILE A 368 20.92 7.88 16.95
C ILE A 368 21.46 8.37 15.60
N PHE A 369 20.66 9.13 14.84
CA PHE A 369 21.12 9.72 13.58
C PHE A 369 22.29 10.67 13.78
N LEU A 370 22.29 11.51 14.81
CA LEU A 370 23.39 12.43 15.08
C LEU A 370 24.72 11.69 15.38
N ASP A 371 24.65 10.54 16.03
CA ASP A 371 25.82 9.70 16.30
C ASP A 371 26.29 8.93 15.07
N TYR A 372 25.37 8.56 14.15
CA TYR A 372 25.65 7.78 12.94
C TYR A 372 25.14 8.47 11.64
N PRO A 373 25.60 9.70 11.31
CA PRO A 373 24.95 10.54 10.31
C PRO A 373 25.09 10.05 8.88
N ALA A 374 26.16 9.35 8.52
CA ALA A 374 26.44 8.99 7.13
C ALA A 374 25.64 7.77 6.66
N PHE A 375 25.76 6.64 7.35
CA PHE A 375 25.18 5.35 6.99
C PHE A 375 24.23 4.77 8.03
N GLY A 376 23.98 5.48 9.13
CA GLY A 376 23.11 5.03 10.21
C GLY A 376 23.69 3.88 11.05
N ILE A 377 22.87 3.41 11.99
CA ILE A 377 23.24 2.35 12.95
C ILE A 377 23.03 0.93 12.40
N GLY A 378 22.43 0.80 11.22
CA GLY A 378 22.07 -0.46 10.58
C GLY A 378 20.56 -0.63 10.39
N PRO A 379 20.11 -1.21 9.26
CA PRO A 379 18.70 -1.41 8.97
C PRO A 379 17.99 -2.21 10.07
N GLY A 380 16.89 -1.64 10.63
CA GLY A 380 16.11 -2.25 11.71
C GLY A 380 16.75 -2.20 13.11
N GLN A 381 17.95 -1.64 13.26
CA GLN A 381 18.65 -1.56 14.53
C GLN A 381 18.10 -0.47 15.46
N THR A 382 17.55 0.61 14.90
CA THR A 382 16.97 1.73 15.67
C THR A 382 16.04 1.24 16.77
N SER A 383 15.16 0.28 16.50
CA SER A 383 14.20 -0.22 17.48
C SER A 383 14.84 -0.83 18.73
N LYS A 384 16.08 -1.33 18.64
CA LYS A 384 16.81 -1.94 19.77
C LYS A 384 17.55 -0.91 20.62
N HIS A 385 17.98 0.19 20.00
CA HIS A 385 18.72 1.28 20.67
C HIS A 385 17.78 2.37 21.17
N THR A 386 16.52 2.45 20.69
CA THR A 386 15.54 3.46 21.12
C THR A 386 15.35 3.49 22.64
N ARG A 387 15.46 2.34 23.34
CA ARG A 387 15.35 2.29 24.80
C ARG A 387 16.51 2.99 25.51
N GLU A 388 17.72 2.78 25.06
CA GLU A 388 18.95 3.35 25.61
C GLU A 388 18.89 4.88 25.49
N TYR A 389 18.83 5.39 24.26
CA TYR A 389 18.72 6.81 23.97
C TYR A 389 17.46 7.45 24.58
N GLY A 390 16.33 6.77 24.54
CA GLY A 390 15.06 7.30 25.04
C GLY A 390 15.02 7.47 26.57
N ASN A 391 15.72 6.64 27.32
CA ASN A 391 15.78 6.77 28.78
C ASN A 391 16.64 7.96 29.22
N GLU A 392 17.61 8.39 28.41
CA GLU A 392 18.41 9.59 28.66
C GLU A 392 17.61 10.88 28.43
N ILE A 393 16.63 10.86 27.51
CA ILE A 393 15.80 12.02 27.17
C ILE A 393 14.80 12.38 28.29
N GLY A 394 14.36 11.41 29.09
CA GLY A 394 13.60 11.65 30.32
C GLY A 394 12.10 11.95 30.18
N TYR A 395 11.51 12.12 28.99
CA TYR A 395 10.07 12.38 28.82
C TYR A 395 9.19 11.20 29.25
N ARG A 396 9.61 9.98 28.94
CA ARG A 396 8.97 8.74 29.35
C ARG A 396 9.97 7.60 29.33
N LYS A 397 10.05 6.84 30.42
CA LYS A 397 10.82 5.59 30.46
C LYS A 397 10.24 4.60 29.44
N LEU A 398 11.08 4.12 28.53
CA LEU A 398 10.68 3.15 27.52
C LEU A 398 10.91 1.74 28.05
N GLU A 399 9.84 0.95 28.11
CA GLU A 399 9.89 -0.46 28.41
C GLU A 399 9.99 -1.25 27.10
N GLY A 400 11.09 -1.96 26.90
CA GLY A 400 11.34 -2.80 25.72
C GLY A 400 11.74 -2.03 24.45
N ASN A 401 11.93 -2.80 23.39
CA ASN A 401 12.32 -2.29 22.08
C ASN A 401 11.13 -1.62 21.38
N ARG A 402 11.27 -0.37 21.00
CA ARG A 402 10.22 0.40 20.31
C ARG A 402 10.75 1.01 19.04
N ARG A 403 9.93 1.01 17.99
CA ARG A 403 10.22 1.72 16.75
C ARG A 403 9.94 3.20 16.89
N ALA A 404 10.58 4.03 16.06
CA ALA A 404 10.50 5.49 16.12
C ALA A 404 9.08 6.07 15.91
N HIS A 405 8.14 5.30 15.36
CA HIS A 405 6.80 5.76 14.93
C HIS A 405 6.85 7.00 14.02
N ASN A 406 7.94 7.18 13.32
CA ASN A 406 8.18 8.20 12.32
C ASN A 406 9.11 7.60 11.26
N MET A 407 8.63 7.47 10.01
CA MET A 407 9.38 6.85 8.93
C MET A 407 10.67 7.60 8.62
N TYR A 408 10.61 8.93 8.65
CA TYR A 408 11.75 9.78 8.28
C TYR A 408 12.89 9.65 9.28
N LEU A 409 12.57 9.74 10.56
CA LEU A 409 13.55 9.62 11.64
C LEU A 409 14.10 8.21 11.76
N GLU A 410 13.25 7.18 11.54
CA GLU A 410 13.70 5.79 11.57
C GLU A 410 14.65 5.50 10.39
N GLU A 411 14.35 6.01 9.19
CA GLU A 411 15.20 5.83 8.03
C GLU A 411 16.55 6.57 8.19
N LEU A 412 16.52 7.79 8.73
CA LEU A 412 17.74 8.53 9.06
C LEU A 412 18.60 7.78 10.09
N ALA A 413 17.98 7.22 11.14
CA ALA A 413 18.69 6.47 12.16
C ALA A 413 19.24 5.13 11.63
N ASP A 414 18.45 4.39 10.84
CA ASP A 414 18.82 3.09 10.31
C ASP A 414 19.88 3.16 9.19
N THR A 415 19.80 4.17 8.28
CA THR A 415 20.58 4.21 7.03
C THR A 415 21.36 5.50 6.82
N GLY A 416 21.27 6.44 7.77
CA GLY A 416 21.90 7.74 7.71
C GLY A 416 21.37 8.62 6.59
N LEU A 417 22.08 9.70 6.32
CA LEU A 417 21.74 10.64 5.25
C LEU A 417 21.83 9.98 3.86
N ALA A 418 22.73 9.03 3.68
CA ALA A 418 22.91 8.34 2.39
C ALA A 418 21.66 7.54 1.99
N GLY A 419 21.12 6.70 2.87
CA GLY A 419 19.92 5.92 2.57
C GLY A 419 18.68 6.80 2.51
N PHE A 420 18.53 7.71 3.47
CA PHE A 420 17.41 8.64 3.50
C PHE A 420 17.28 9.47 2.21
N THR A 421 18.38 10.04 1.71
CA THR A 421 18.35 10.84 0.47
C THR A 421 17.96 10.02 -0.75
N LEU A 422 18.44 8.77 -0.84
CA LEU A 422 18.07 7.87 -1.94
C LEU A 422 16.59 7.49 -1.88
N LEU A 423 16.07 7.14 -0.71
CA LEU A 423 14.65 6.82 -0.56
C LEU A 423 13.76 8.03 -0.88
N MET A 424 14.09 9.20 -0.35
CA MET A 424 13.36 10.44 -0.64
C MET A 424 13.50 10.87 -2.11
N SER A 425 14.61 10.56 -2.77
CA SER A 425 14.78 10.80 -4.21
C SER A 425 13.83 9.93 -5.04
N ILE A 426 13.65 8.66 -4.70
CA ILE A 426 12.69 7.78 -5.37
C ILE A 426 11.28 8.37 -5.27
N VAL A 427 10.87 8.79 -4.08
CA VAL A 427 9.56 9.41 -3.84
C VAL A 427 9.43 10.73 -4.61
N GLY A 428 10.40 11.63 -4.44
CA GLY A 428 10.38 12.97 -5.01
C GLY A 428 10.37 12.96 -6.54
N LEU A 429 11.20 12.12 -7.15
CA LEU A 429 11.26 12.02 -8.61
C LEU A 429 9.97 11.43 -9.19
N THR A 430 9.40 10.39 -8.57
CA THR A 430 8.10 9.85 -8.99
C THR A 430 7.00 10.90 -8.85
N PHE A 431 6.99 11.63 -7.74
CA PHE A 431 6.04 12.72 -7.50
C PHE A 431 6.15 13.83 -8.55
N LEU A 432 7.38 14.26 -8.87
CA LEU A 432 7.65 15.29 -9.88
C LEU A 432 7.20 14.84 -11.28
N ASP A 433 7.41 13.57 -11.63
CA ASP A 433 6.95 13.04 -12.91
C ASP A 433 5.42 12.99 -13.00
N LEU A 434 4.74 12.63 -11.92
CA LEU A 434 3.28 12.70 -11.85
C LEU A 434 2.77 14.15 -11.99
N VAL A 435 3.46 15.13 -11.38
CA VAL A 435 3.12 16.56 -11.53
C VAL A 435 3.30 17.02 -12.96
N LYS A 436 4.42 16.63 -13.62
CA LYS A 436 4.65 16.90 -15.05
C LYS A 436 3.58 16.26 -15.91
N LEU A 437 3.25 14.99 -15.65
CA LEU A 437 2.21 14.25 -16.36
C LEU A 437 0.87 14.95 -16.24
N ARG A 438 0.47 15.34 -15.02
CA ARG A 438 -0.77 16.07 -14.78
C ARG A 438 -0.80 17.38 -15.55
N ARG A 439 0.26 18.21 -15.46
CA ARG A 439 0.35 19.51 -16.15
C ARG A 439 0.24 19.37 -17.68
N ARG A 440 0.84 18.31 -18.23
CA ARG A 440 0.82 18.05 -19.67
C ARG A 440 -0.57 17.68 -20.19
N TRP A 441 -1.33 16.88 -19.42
CA TRP A 441 -2.54 16.23 -19.93
C TRP A 441 -3.84 16.72 -19.31
N GLN A 442 -3.82 17.59 -18.28
CA GLN A 442 -5.05 17.97 -17.58
C GLN A 442 -6.09 18.63 -18.46
N ASP A 443 -5.68 19.37 -19.49
CA ASP A 443 -6.56 20.12 -20.38
C ASP A 443 -6.95 19.31 -21.64
N SER A 444 -6.00 18.57 -22.24
CA SER A 444 -6.22 17.80 -23.48
C SER A 444 -6.81 16.41 -23.23
N GLN A 445 -6.37 15.71 -22.19
CA GLN A 445 -6.87 14.38 -21.79
C GLN A 445 -7.13 14.31 -20.29
N PRO A 446 -8.26 14.87 -19.79
CA PRO A 446 -8.53 15.01 -18.36
C PRO A 446 -8.46 13.70 -17.57
N VAL A 447 -8.78 12.55 -18.18
CA VAL A 447 -8.70 11.23 -17.53
C VAL A 447 -7.28 10.92 -17.07
N ILE A 448 -6.26 11.29 -17.87
CA ILE A 448 -4.85 11.13 -17.49
C ILE A 448 -4.52 12.08 -16.35
N GLY A 449 -4.97 13.34 -16.46
CA GLY A 449 -4.80 14.36 -15.42
C GLY A 449 -5.39 13.93 -14.07
N TYR A 450 -6.61 13.36 -14.07
CA TYR A 450 -7.24 12.81 -12.86
C TYR A 450 -6.49 11.60 -12.31
N THR A 451 -6.02 10.70 -13.17
CA THR A 451 -5.23 9.54 -12.73
C THR A 451 -3.92 9.98 -12.06
N ALA A 452 -3.18 10.92 -12.68
CA ALA A 452 -1.99 11.49 -12.08
C ALA A 452 -2.29 12.20 -10.75
N SER A 453 -3.38 12.97 -10.69
CA SER A 453 -3.83 13.65 -9.46
C SER A 453 -4.13 12.65 -8.33
N GLY A 454 -4.76 11.52 -8.64
CA GLY A 454 -5.02 10.46 -7.68
C GLY A 454 -3.74 9.92 -7.04
N PHE A 455 -2.71 9.66 -7.85
CA PHE A 455 -1.42 9.21 -7.33
C PHE A 455 -0.67 10.30 -6.57
N ILE A 456 -0.68 11.56 -7.04
CA ILE A 456 -0.08 12.69 -6.32
C ILE A 456 -0.68 12.79 -4.92
N LEU A 457 -2.01 12.80 -4.81
CA LEU A 457 -2.71 12.88 -3.54
C LEU A 457 -2.46 11.64 -2.66
N ALA A 458 -2.47 10.44 -3.24
CA ALA A 458 -2.23 9.21 -2.51
C ALA A 458 -0.80 9.14 -1.92
N ILE A 459 0.21 9.56 -2.68
CA ILE A 459 1.59 9.66 -2.19
C ILE A 459 1.68 10.74 -1.10
N THR A 460 1.06 11.93 -1.32
CA THR A 460 1.05 13.00 -0.31
C THR A 460 0.46 12.52 1.01
N VAL A 461 -0.67 11.82 0.98
CA VAL A 461 -1.36 11.29 2.16
C VAL A 461 -0.55 10.19 2.83
N TYR A 462 0.09 9.30 2.03
CA TYR A 462 0.97 8.28 2.59
C TYR A 462 2.15 8.92 3.33
N MET A 463 2.83 9.88 2.70
CA MET A 463 4.00 10.56 3.28
C MET A 463 3.61 11.40 4.51
N LEU A 464 2.43 12.03 4.51
CA LEU A 464 1.91 12.74 5.68
C LEU A 464 1.68 11.80 6.87
N THR A 465 1.01 10.67 6.65
CA THR A 465 0.75 9.69 7.71
C THR A 465 2.03 9.00 8.20
N ALA A 466 3.06 8.93 7.36
CA ALA A 466 4.37 8.39 7.69
C ALA A 466 5.14 9.22 8.74
N ILE A 467 4.73 10.48 9.01
CA ILE A 467 5.24 11.27 10.14
C ILE A 467 4.90 10.60 11.49
N PHE A 468 3.80 9.86 11.54
CA PHE A 468 3.30 9.21 12.76
C PHE A 468 3.47 7.69 12.75
N LEU A 469 4.05 7.13 11.68
CA LEU A 469 4.19 5.70 11.44
C LEU A 469 5.56 5.38 10.85
N HIS A 470 6.14 4.29 11.28
CA HIS A 470 7.36 3.76 10.68
C HIS A 470 7.06 2.97 9.39
N LEU A 471 8.03 2.72 8.54
CA LEU A 471 7.88 1.92 7.32
C LEU A 471 7.81 0.42 7.64
N SER A 472 6.68 -0.03 8.20
CA SER A 472 6.28 -1.43 8.25
C SER A 472 5.31 -1.73 7.12
N TYR A 473 5.12 -3.00 6.80
CA TYR A 473 4.24 -3.38 5.69
C TYR A 473 4.63 -2.64 4.41
N MET A 474 5.88 -2.73 4.06
CA MET A 474 6.51 -2.03 2.92
C MET A 474 5.75 -2.23 1.62
N ARG A 475 5.08 -3.37 1.45
CA ARG A 475 4.30 -3.70 0.26
C ARG A 475 3.25 -2.64 -0.13
N TYR A 476 2.60 -1.98 0.83
CA TYR A 476 1.60 -0.93 0.50
C TYR A 476 2.26 0.31 -0.12
N PHE A 477 3.40 0.70 0.43
CA PHE A 477 4.18 1.82 -0.11
C PHE A 477 4.70 1.51 -1.51
N TRP A 478 5.37 0.36 -1.67
CA TRP A 478 5.99 0.01 -2.94
C TRP A 478 4.98 -0.39 -4.01
N LEU A 479 3.82 -0.92 -3.62
CA LEU A 479 2.68 -1.14 -4.52
C LEU A 479 2.17 0.18 -5.08
N LEU A 480 1.97 1.19 -4.22
CA LEU A 480 1.57 2.53 -4.64
C LEU A 480 2.61 3.15 -5.58
N MET A 481 3.89 3.08 -5.23
CA MET A 481 5.00 3.60 -6.04
C MET A 481 5.12 2.88 -7.38
N GLY A 482 4.95 1.56 -7.42
CA GLY A 482 4.97 0.76 -8.65
C GLY A 482 3.82 1.08 -9.59
N LEU A 483 2.59 1.26 -9.06
CA LEU A 483 1.44 1.70 -9.85
C LEU A 483 1.64 3.13 -10.40
N ALA A 484 2.18 4.03 -9.57
CA ALA A 484 2.49 5.40 -9.96
C ALA A 484 3.54 5.44 -11.09
N ALA A 485 4.60 4.64 -10.98
CA ALA A 485 5.63 4.53 -12.01
C ALA A 485 5.09 3.92 -13.32
N ALA A 486 4.22 2.90 -13.21
CA ALA A 486 3.53 2.34 -14.37
C ALA A 486 2.64 3.39 -15.06
N ALA A 487 1.93 4.24 -14.28
CA ALA A 487 1.13 5.33 -14.82
C ALA A 487 2.01 6.35 -15.55
N VAL A 488 3.10 6.82 -14.93
CA VAL A 488 4.05 7.74 -15.58
C VAL A 488 4.55 7.16 -16.89
N ARG A 489 5.03 5.93 -16.91
CA ARG A 489 5.56 5.27 -18.10
C ARG A 489 4.52 5.18 -19.24
N LEU A 490 3.30 4.71 -18.89
CA LEU A 490 2.25 4.44 -19.90
C LEU A 490 1.70 5.71 -20.55
N TYR A 491 1.72 6.83 -19.86
CA TYR A 491 1.19 8.09 -20.35
C TYR A 491 2.27 9.09 -20.81
N SER A 492 3.54 8.88 -20.45
CA SER A 492 4.65 9.71 -20.95
C SER A 492 5.06 9.38 -22.39
N SER A 493 4.76 8.17 -22.87
CA SER A 493 5.09 7.72 -24.22
C SER A 493 4.17 8.26 -25.31
N ASP A 494 3.10 8.98 -24.94
CA ASP A 494 2.23 9.62 -25.92
C ASP A 494 2.89 10.87 -26.50
N GLU A 495 2.99 10.96 -27.81
CA GLU A 495 3.23 12.22 -28.50
C GLU A 495 2.00 13.11 -28.31
N GLU A 496 2.21 14.40 -28.05
CA GLU A 496 1.13 15.37 -28.09
C GLU A 496 0.43 15.27 -29.46
N PRO A 497 -0.91 15.18 -29.53
CA PRO A 497 -1.59 15.41 -30.78
C PRO A 497 -1.15 16.80 -31.25
N ASP A 498 -0.57 16.86 -32.45
CA ASP A 498 -0.09 18.07 -33.10
C ASP A 498 -1.24 19.10 -33.17
N VAL A 499 -1.32 19.99 -32.21
CA VAL A 499 -2.29 21.10 -32.14
C VAL A 499 -1.70 22.29 -32.88
N GLY A 500 -1.22 22.07 -34.08
CA GLY A 500 -0.58 23.19 -34.76
C GLY A 500 -0.21 23.10 -36.21
N SER A 501 -1.01 22.46 -37.07
CA SER A 501 -0.82 22.67 -38.50
C SER A 501 -2.11 22.85 -39.31
N GLY A 502 -3.10 23.47 -38.69
CA GLY A 502 -4.41 23.71 -39.33
C GLY A 502 -4.83 25.18 -39.33
N ALA A 503 -3.91 26.10 -39.58
CA ALA A 503 -4.31 27.48 -39.83
C ALA A 503 -3.20 28.17 -40.64
N VAL A 504 -3.22 28.05 -41.92
CA VAL A 504 -3.01 29.05 -43.00
C VAL A 504 -3.14 28.36 -44.33
N ALA A 505 -4.31 28.38 -44.89
CA ALA A 505 -4.51 28.36 -46.34
C ALA A 505 -5.71 29.25 -46.64
N THR A 506 -5.38 30.48 -46.89
CA THR A 506 -6.07 31.50 -47.75
C THR A 506 -7.52 31.21 -48.08
#